data_e100d2e52a69e6ba881cad4ef2e2508c
#
_entry.id   e100d2e52a69e6ba881cad4ef2e2508c
#
_cell.length_a   1.000
_cell.length_b   1.000
_cell.length_c   1.000
_cell.angle_alpha   90.00
_cell.angle_beta   90.00
_cell.angle_gamma   90.00
#
_symmetry.space_group_name_H-M   'P 1'
#
loop_
_entity.id
_entity.type
_entity.pdbx_description
1 polymer ?
#
loop_
_entity_poly.entity_id
_entity_poly.type
_entity_poly.pdbx_seq_one_letter_code
_entity_poly.pdbx_strand_id
1 'polypeptide(L)'
;MILNIITPEKVVLKEEVEEVIVPTVNGEIAILPNHVSLVTQIATGELIVKRGGKPYSIAIAGGFLEMQKNELSILANFAIRAEDIEVAKVEEAQRRAEKLMKEKTTDDDFRVAQAELIKAVLQLKVATK
;
A
#
# COMPACT_ATOMS: atom_id res chain seq x y z
N MET A 1 -18.12 8.52 -2.02
CA MET A 1 -16.80 8.80 -2.63
C MET A 1 -16.32 7.57 -3.38
N ILE A 2 -15.88 7.75 -4.61
CA ILE A 2 -15.35 6.64 -5.41
C ILE A 2 -13.86 6.52 -5.15
N LEU A 3 -13.41 5.33 -4.80
CA LEU A 3 -12.00 5.02 -4.61
C LEU A 3 -11.49 4.17 -5.77
N ASN A 4 -10.44 4.63 -6.43
CA ASN A 4 -9.73 3.88 -7.46
C ASN A 4 -8.30 3.66 -7.01
N ILE A 5 -7.84 2.41 -6.99
CA ILE A 5 -6.44 2.08 -6.72
C ILE A 5 -5.90 1.34 -7.94
N ILE A 6 -4.88 1.92 -8.54
CA ILE A 6 -4.28 1.42 -9.77
C ILE A 6 -2.79 1.26 -9.58
N THR A 7 -2.25 0.12 -10.02
CA THR A 7 -0.81 -0.11 -10.12
C THR A 7 -0.43 -0.24 -11.59
N PRO A 8 0.87 -0.24 -11.93
CA PRO A 8 1.27 -0.44 -13.33
C PRO A 8 0.76 -1.74 -13.93
N GLU A 9 0.44 -2.72 -13.11
CA GLU A 9 0.03 -4.05 -13.57
C GLU A 9 -1.49 -4.21 -13.73
N LYS A 10 -2.28 -3.53 -12.89
CA LYS A 10 -3.73 -3.74 -12.88
C LYS A 10 -4.48 -2.69 -12.09
N VAL A 11 -5.79 -2.69 -12.25
CA VAL A 11 -6.71 -2.00 -11.34
C VAL A 11 -6.91 -2.91 -10.13
N VAL A 12 -6.45 -2.46 -8.97
CA VAL A 12 -6.55 -3.24 -7.72
C VAL A 12 -7.94 -3.15 -7.14
N LEU A 13 -8.55 -1.94 -7.19
CA LEU A 13 -9.81 -1.67 -6.56
C LEU A 13 -10.52 -0.51 -7.25
N LYS A 14 -11.84 -0.62 -7.40
CA LYS A 14 -12.70 0.49 -7.82
C LYS A 14 -14.04 0.29 -7.14
N GLU A 15 -14.33 1.11 -6.12
CA GLU A 15 -15.61 0.98 -5.41
C GLU A 15 -16.00 2.26 -4.69
N GLU A 16 -17.27 2.33 -4.30
CA GLU A 16 -17.77 3.43 -3.48
C GLU A 16 -17.45 3.15 -2.02
N VAL A 17 -16.87 4.15 -1.34
CA VAL A 17 -16.40 4.02 0.04
C VAL A 17 -16.81 5.23 0.88
N GLU A 18 -16.77 5.09 2.21
CA GLU A 18 -17.16 6.12 3.16
C GLU A 18 -15.98 6.92 3.69
N GLU A 19 -14.83 6.28 3.84
CA GLU A 19 -13.62 6.91 4.35
C GLU A 19 -12.41 6.11 3.92
N VAL A 20 -11.29 6.80 3.67
CA VAL A 20 -10.01 6.16 3.39
C VAL A 20 -8.95 6.82 4.26
N ILE A 21 -8.20 6.02 5.01
CA ILE A 21 -7.05 6.49 5.77
C ILE A 21 -5.80 6.11 4.99
N VAL A 22 -5.02 7.10 4.57
CA VAL A 22 -3.89 6.93 3.65
C VAL A 22 -2.58 7.33 4.32
N PRO A 23 -1.55 6.47 4.24
CA PRO A 23 -0.21 6.88 4.68
C PRO A 23 0.41 7.80 3.62
N THR A 24 0.76 9.03 4.02
CA THR A 24 1.43 9.97 3.12
C THR A 24 2.81 10.30 3.64
N VAL A 25 3.63 10.93 2.79
CA VAL A 25 4.98 11.35 3.20
C VAL A 25 4.96 12.41 4.30
N ASN A 26 3.82 13.06 4.51
CA ASN A 26 3.61 14.06 5.56
C ASN A 26 2.79 13.51 6.73
N GLY A 27 2.62 12.20 6.80
CA GLY A 27 1.84 11.55 7.84
C GLY A 27 0.55 10.94 7.30
N GLU A 28 -0.17 10.30 8.20
CA GLU A 28 -1.43 9.65 7.88
C GLU A 28 -2.55 10.68 7.75
N ILE A 29 -3.36 10.57 6.70
CA ILE A 29 -4.52 11.46 6.51
C ILE A 29 -5.79 10.64 6.30
N ALA A 30 -6.91 11.17 6.77
CA ALA A 30 -8.23 10.59 6.56
C ALA A 30 -8.96 11.41 5.49
N ILE A 31 -9.46 10.74 4.48
CA ILE A 31 -10.19 11.37 3.37
C ILE A 31 -11.64 10.90 3.42
N LEU A 32 -12.54 11.86 3.56
CA LEU A 32 -13.99 11.64 3.61
C LEU A 32 -14.65 12.15 2.33
N PRO A 33 -15.91 11.73 2.07
CA PRO A 33 -16.64 12.22 0.90
C PRO A 33 -16.65 13.74 0.81
N ASN A 34 -16.52 14.26 -0.38
CA ASN A 34 -16.50 15.69 -0.67
C ASN A 34 -15.32 16.46 -0.06
N HIS A 35 -14.24 15.73 0.25
CA HIS A 35 -12.99 16.34 0.69
C HIS A 35 -12.49 17.35 -0.35
N VAL A 36 -11.86 18.43 0.11
CA VAL A 36 -11.26 19.42 -0.81
C VAL A 36 -10.24 18.76 -1.72
N SER A 37 -10.05 19.34 -2.89
CA SER A 37 -9.07 18.84 -3.85
C SER A 37 -7.68 18.77 -3.24
N LEU A 38 -7.01 17.66 -3.47
CA LEU A 38 -5.72 17.35 -2.84
C LEU A 38 -4.89 16.47 -3.76
N VAL A 39 -3.59 16.75 -3.86
CA VAL A 39 -2.61 15.87 -4.48
C VAL A 39 -1.47 15.72 -3.49
N THR A 40 -1.10 14.49 -3.18
CA THR A 40 0.05 14.25 -2.29
C THR A 40 0.72 12.92 -2.61
N GLN A 41 1.94 12.77 -2.13
CA GLN A 41 2.73 11.56 -2.32
C GLN A 41 2.41 10.55 -1.22
N ILE A 42 2.27 9.28 -1.61
CA ILE A 42 1.96 8.18 -0.70
C ILE A 42 3.26 7.60 -0.15
N ALA A 43 3.27 7.33 1.16
CA ALA A 43 4.35 6.61 1.82
C ALA A 43 4.05 5.10 1.79
N THR A 44 5.05 4.30 2.12
CA THR A 44 4.85 2.86 2.33
C THR A 44 4.11 2.64 3.64
N GLY A 45 3.02 1.90 3.61
CA GLY A 45 2.24 1.65 4.81
C GLY A 45 0.94 0.92 4.56
N GLU A 46 0.06 1.00 5.54
CA GLU A 46 -1.26 0.41 5.50
C GLU A 46 -2.30 1.47 5.16
N LEU A 47 -3.07 1.21 4.10
CA LEU A 47 -4.23 2.03 3.74
C LEU A 47 -5.46 1.33 4.29
N ILE A 48 -6.35 2.06 4.94
CA ILE A 48 -7.57 1.51 5.55
C ILE A 48 -8.77 2.08 4.83
N VAL A 49 -9.65 1.17 4.36
CA VAL A 49 -10.89 1.55 3.67
C VAL A 49 -12.07 1.24 4.56
N LYS A 50 -12.94 2.22 4.74
CA LYS A 50 -14.20 2.04 5.47
C LYS A 50 -15.36 2.12 4.51
N ARG A 51 -16.14 1.05 4.48
CA ARG A 51 -17.27 0.90 3.58
C ARG A 51 -18.38 0.13 4.31
N GLY A 52 -19.27 0.86 4.95
CA GLY A 52 -20.47 0.31 5.59
C GLY A 52 -20.26 -0.98 6.37
N GLY A 53 -19.71 -1.00 7.47
CA GLY A 53 -19.44 -2.18 8.26
C GLY A 53 -17.98 -2.31 8.65
N LYS A 54 -17.39 -3.48 8.40
CA LYS A 54 -16.04 -3.76 8.86
C LYS A 54 -14.98 -3.13 7.93
N PRO A 55 -14.06 -2.32 8.47
CA PRO A 55 -12.97 -1.78 7.64
C PRO A 55 -12.04 -2.88 7.16
N TYR A 56 -11.40 -2.64 6.02
CA TYR A 56 -10.38 -3.56 5.50
C TYR A 56 -9.12 -2.81 5.11
N SER A 57 -8.02 -3.55 5.02
CA SER A 57 -6.69 -2.99 4.82
C SER A 57 -6.06 -3.39 3.50
N ILE A 58 -5.22 -2.49 2.98
CA ILE A 58 -4.45 -2.68 1.77
C ILE A 58 -3.01 -2.28 2.09
N ALA A 59 -2.06 -3.17 1.80
CA ALA A 59 -0.64 -2.85 1.89
C ALA A 59 -0.28 -2.03 0.65
N ILE A 60 0.29 -0.85 0.85
CA ILE A 60 0.59 0.07 -0.25
C ILE A 60 2.01 0.61 -0.13
N ALA A 61 2.67 0.80 -1.26
CA ALA A 61 4.03 1.32 -1.29
C ALA A 61 4.19 2.30 -2.45
N GLY A 62 4.51 3.54 -2.13
CA GLY A 62 4.84 4.58 -3.08
C GLY A 62 3.67 5.03 -3.95
N GLY A 63 3.91 6.08 -4.70
CA GLY A 63 2.93 6.62 -5.64
C GLY A 63 2.32 7.94 -5.18
N PHE A 64 1.19 8.26 -5.78
CA PHE A 64 0.50 9.53 -5.54
C PHE A 64 -1.00 9.31 -5.40
N LEU A 65 -1.64 10.16 -4.62
CA LEU A 65 -3.09 10.24 -4.59
C LEU A 65 -3.56 11.59 -5.12
N GLU A 66 -4.72 11.58 -5.74
CA GLU A 66 -5.41 12.76 -6.19
C GLU A 66 -6.87 12.67 -5.78
N MET A 67 -7.34 13.67 -5.06
CA MET A 67 -8.74 13.78 -4.67
C MET A 67 -9.36 14.97 -5.39
N GLN A 68 -10.41 14.73 -6.17
CA GLN A 68 -11.20 15.79 -6.78
C GLN A 68 -12.59 15.28 -7.13
N LYS A 69 -13.58 16.16 -7.04
CA LYS A 69 -14.97 15.86 -7.42
C LYS A 69 -15.51 14.56 -6.81
N ASN A 70 -15.24 14.37 -5.53
CA ASN A 70 -15.66 13.19 -4.78
C ASN A 70 -15.12 11.87 -5.33
N GLU A 71 -13.98 11.92 -5.99
CA GLU A 71 -13.27 10.74 -6.50
C GLU A 71 -11.83 10.77 -6.02
N LEU A 72 -11.42 9.68 -5.37
CA LEU A 72 -10.07 9.50 -4.87
C LEU A 72 -9.35 8.49 -5.75
N SER A 73 -8.34 8.96 -6.47
CA SER A 73 -7.52 8.13 -7.36
C SER A 73 -6.16 7.92 -6.72
N ILE A 74 -5.77 6.67 -6.59
CA ILE A 74 -4.49 6.29 -6.03
C ILE A 74 -3.71 5.53 -7.09
N LEU A 75 -2.56 6.11 -7.49
CA LEU A 75 -1.63 5.50 -8.43
C LEU A 75 -0.44 5.01 -7.61
N ALA A 76 -0.46 3.73 -7.26
CA ALA A 76 0.53 3.14 -6.39
C ALA A 76 1.56 2.34 -7.18
N ASN A 77 2.81 2.33 -6.71
CA ASN A 77 3.83 1.45 -7.28
C ASN A 77 3.53 0.00 -6.93
N PHE A 78 2.99 -0.23 -5.73
CA PHE A 78 2.59 -1.55 -5.25
C PHE A 78 1.36 -1.40 -4.36
N ALA A 79 0.39 -2.29 -4.52
CA ALA A 79 -0.78 -2.36 -3.64
C ALA A 79 -1.34 -3.78 -3.66
N ILE A 80 -1.66 -4.31 -2.48
CA ILE A 80 -2.30 -5.61 -2.35
C ILE A 80 -3.30 -5.60 -1.20
N ARG A 81 -4.49 -6.13 -1.44
CA ARG A 81 -5.51 -6.25 -0.40
C ARG A 81 -5.09 -7.30 0.62
N ALA A 82 -5.39 -7.04 1.90
CA ALA A 82 -5.00 -7.98 2.98
C ALA A 82 -5.46 -9.41 2.68
N GLU A 83 -6.67 -9.58 2.16
CA GLU A 83 -7.23 -10.89 1.85
C GLU A 83 -6.50 -11.63 0.72
N ASP A 84 -5.78 -10.89 -0.13
CA ASP A 84 -5.04 -11.47 -1.26
C ASP A 84 -3.58 -11.79 -0.92
N ILE A 85 -3.13 -11.47 0.29
CA ILE A 85 -1.76 -11.73 0.71
C ILE A 85 -1.57 -13.22 1.01
N GLU A 86 -0.63 -13.84 0.29
CA GLU A 86 -0.25 -15.22 0.52
C GLU A 86 0.89 -15.28 1.53
N VAL A 87 0.54 -15.43 2.82
CA VAL A 87 1.48 -15.33 3.95
C VAL A 87 2.71 -16.22 3.77
N ALA A 88 2.52 -17.48 3.37
CA ALA A 88 3.64 -18.41 3.21
C ALA A 88 4.66 -17.93 2.17
N LYS A 89 4.17 -17.40 1.05
CA LYS A 89 5.04 -16.85 -0.01
C LYS A 89 5.77 -15.60 0.45
N VAL A 90 5.09 -14.75 1.22
CA VAL A 90 5.67 -13.51 1.73
C VAL A 90 6.74 -13.81 2.77
N GLU A 91 6.50 -14.79 3.66
CA GLU A 91 7.51 -15.22 4.63
C GLU A 91 8.76 -15.78 3.93
N GLU A 92 8.57 -16.53 2.86
CA GLU A 92 9.70 -17.04 2.06
C GLU A 92 10.48 -15.89 1.42
N ALA A 93 9.77 -14.91 0.85
CA ALA A 93 10.40 -13.72 0.27
C ALA A 93 11.18 -12.93 1.32
N GLN A 94 10.65 -12.83 2.54
CA GLN A 94 11.33 -12.17 3.67
C GLN A 94 12.65 -12.89 3.97
N ARG A 95 12.63 -14.21 4.08
CA ARG A 95 13.83 -14.98 4.36
C ARG A 95 14.89 -14.82 3.27
N ARG A 96 14.47 -14.82 2.01
CA ARG A 96 15.40 -14.63 0.87
C ARG A 96 16.04 -13.24 0.92
N ALA A 97 15.25 -12.20 1.19
CA ALA A 97 15.76 -10.83 1.28
C ALA A 97 16.75 -10.68 2.43
N GLU A 98 16.42 -11.22 3.60
CA GLU A 98 17.31 -11.20 4.76
C GLU A 98 18.63 -11.91 4.47
N LYS A 99 18.58 -13.06 3.80
CA LYS A 99 19.78 -13.81 3.43
C LYS A 99 20.67 -13.01 2.48
N LEU A 100 20.07 -12.41 1.45
CA LEU A 100 20.79 -11.59 0.47
C LEU A 100 21.47 -10.38 1.14
N MET A 101 20.83 -9.77 2.10
CA MET A 101 21.39 -8.62 2.82
C MET A 101 22.59 -9.01 3.69
N LYS A 102 22.68 -10.28 4.13
CA LYS A 102 23.79 -10.79 4.93
C LYS A 102 24.97 -11.24 4.08
N GLU A 103 24.77 -11.51 2.80
CA GLU A 103 25.83 -11.92 1.91
C GLU A 103 26.60 -10.71 1.39
N LYS A 104 27.85 -10.96 0.92
CA LYS A 104 28.62 -9.92 0.23
C LYS A 104 27.98 -9.69 -1.13
N THR A 105 27.39 -8.51 -1.30
CA THR A 105 26.67 -8.18 -2.51
C THR A 105 26.98 -6.72 -2.90
N THR A 106 26.55 -6.32 -4.08
CA THR A 106 26.69 -4.93 -4.51
C THR A 106 25.73 -4.03 -3.72
N ASP A 107 26.02 -2.73 -3.70
CA ASP A 107 25.15 -1.76 -3.05
C ASP A 107 23.76 -1.75 -3.69
N ASP A 108 23.69 -1.95 -5.01
CA ASP A 108 22.42 -1.99 -5.72
C ASP A 108 21.61 -3.24 -5.33
N ASP A 109 22.25 -4.40 -5.26
CA ASP A 109 21.60 -5.64 -4.84
C ASP A 109 21.13 -5.56 -3.40
N PHE A 110 21.92 -4.93 -2.52
CA PHE A 110 21.54 -4.71 -1.13
C PHE A 110 20.29 -3.83 -1.04
N ARG A 111 20.22 -2.75 -1.82
CA ARG A 111 19.06 -1.86 -1.83
C ARG A 111 17.80 -2.55 -2.33
N VAL A 112 17.94 -3.40 -3.35
CA VAL A 112 16.82 -4.19 -3.87
C VAL A 112 16.32 -5.16 -2.80
N ALA A 113 17.23 -5.88 -2.14
CA ALA A 113 16.87 -6.81 -1.08
C ALA A 113 16.22 -6.08 0.11
N GLN A 114 16.72 -4.90 0.47
CA GLN A 114 16.16 -4.09 1.54
C GLN A 114 14.73 -3.66 1.20
N ALA A 115 14.48 -3.21 -0.03
CA ALA A 115 13.14 -2.82 -0.48
C ALA A 115 12.17 -4.01 -0.43
N GLU A 116 12.62 -5.19 -0.86
CA GLU A 116 11.82 -6.41 -0.80
C GLU A 116 11.50 -6.81 0.63
N LEU A 117 12.47 -6.66 1.55
CA LEU A 117 12.26 -6.95 2.97
C LEU A 117 11.20 -6.02 3.56
N ILE A 118 11.30 -4.73 3.30
CA ILE A 118 10.33 -3.73 3.79
C ILE A 118 8.92 -4.08 3.29
N LYS A 119 8.80 -4.43 2.02
CA LYS A 119 7.52 -4.81 1.42
C LYS A 119 6.96 -6.09 2.05
N ALA A 120 7.81 -7.09 2.29
CA ALA A 120 7.39 -8.33 2.91
C ALA A 120 6.91 -8.11 4.35
N VAL A 121 7.66 -7.35 5.14
CA VAL A 121 7.28 -7.04 6.52
C VAL A 121 5.95 -6.31 6.58
N LEU A 122 5.73 -5.35 5.67
CA LEU A 122 4.46 -4.63 5.59
C LEU A 122 3.30 -5.58 5.28
N GLN A 123 3.47 -6.47 4.31
CA GLN A 123 2.43 -7.42 3.94
C GLN A 123 2.07 -8.34 5.10
N LEU A 124 3.05 -8.84 5.81
CA LEU A 124 2.82 -9.71 6.97
C LEU A 124 2.07 -8.98 8.09
N LYS A 125 2.44 -7.73 8.33
CA LYS A 125 1.75 -6.89 9.32
C LYS A 125 0.29 -6.66 8.95
N VAL A 126 0.01 -6.37 7.70
CA VAL A 126 -1.34 -6.12 7.21
C VAL A 126 -2.17 -7.39 7.21
N ALA A 127 -1.59 -8.52 6.81
CA ALA A 127 -2.30 -9.80 6.72
C ALA A 127 -2.70 -10.37 8.08
N THR A 128 -1.96 -10.04 9.14
CA THR A 128 -2.20 -10.61 10.49
C THR A 128 -3.11 -9.77 11.36
N LYS A 129 -3.66 -8.69 10.83
CA LYS A 129 -4.60 -7.84 11.57
C LYS A 129 -6.01 -8.40 11.64
#